data_351ee9447cadd54d45145f32eed0d491
#
_entry.id   351ee9447cadd54d45145f32eed0d491
#
_cell.length_a   1.000
_cell.length_b   1.000
_cell.length_c   1.000
_cell.angle_alpha   90.00
_cell.angle_beta   90.00
_cell.angle_gamma   90.00
#
_symmetry.space_group_name_H-M   'P 1'
#
loop_
_entity.id
_entity.type
_entity.pdbx_description
1 polymer ?
#
loop_
_entity_poly.entity_id
_entity_poly.type
_entity_poly.pdbx_seq_one_letter_code
_entity_poly.pdbx_strand_id
1 'polypeptide(L)'
;MNIVAYVIRFLVAFIFIYAGIEKLFLPYNPSVFRADASEAHESFFTFYELLQGAGYLYFVGFFQLLCGLLLVFKRTWLLGSIMLVPLMLCLLMTHLFFSKYVLFIAFDALLFLMVLFLLSRKRKPLKNIFFAEERGIF
;
A
#
# COMPACT_ATOMS: atom_id res chain seq x y z
N MET A 1 -13.87 1.76 -17.92
CA MET A 1 -12.88 2.49 -17.09
C MET A 1 -12.09 3.42 -18.00
N ASN A 2 -11.86 4.67 -17.60
CA ASN A 2 -11.15 5.65 -18.43
C ASN A 2 -9.65 5.31 -18.48
N ILE A 3 -8.95 5.80 -19.51
CA ILE A 3 -7.50 5.64 -19.67
C ILE A 3 -6.74 6.06 -18.40
N VAL A 4 -7.14 7.17 -17.80
CA VAL A 4 -6.53 7.68 -16.55
C VAL A 4 -6.62 6.65 -15.42
N ALA A 5 -7.77 6.02 -15.24
CA ALA A 5 -7.94 4.99 -14.21
C ALA A 5 -7.13 3.72 -14.51
N TYR A 6 -6.96 3.36 -15.77
CA TYR A 6 -6.05 2.27 -16.16
C TYR A 6 -4.59 2.60 -15.84
N VAL A 7 -4.15 3.78 -16.20
CA VAL A 7 -2.77 4.24 -15.92
C VAL A 7 -2.51 4.25 -14.41
N ILE A 8 -3.40 4.82 -13.62
CA ILE A 8 -3.29 4.86 -12.15
C ILE A 8 -3.26 3.44 -11.59
N ARG A 9 -4.14 2.55 -12.05
CA ARG A 9 -4.20 1.16 -11.60
C ARG A 9 -2.87 0.43 -11.81
N PHE A 10 -2.31 0.51 -13.01
CA PHE A 10 -1.05 -0.15 -13.31
C PHE A 10 0.14 0.51 -12.62
N LEU A 11 0.15 1.82 -12.50
CA LEU A 11 1.19 2.54 -11.75
C LEU A 11 1.23 2.09 -10.28
N VAL A 12 0.08 2.08 -9.62
CA VAL A 12 -0.03 1.60 -8.23
C VAL A 12 0.34 0.12 -8.14
N ALA A 13 -0.12 -0.70 -9.08
CA ALA A 13 0.23 -2.12 -9.12
C ALA A 13 1.75 -2.34 -9.18
N PHE A 14 2.44 -1.67 -10.07
CA PHE A 14 3.90 -1.80 -10.22
C PHE A 14 4.67 -1.31 -8.99
N ILE A 15 4.24 -0.20 -8.39
CA ILE A 15 4.86 0.32 -7.16
C ILE A 15 4.76 -0.71 -6.03
N PHE A 16 3.60 -1.32 -5.83
CA PHE A 16 3.39 -2.31 -4.77
C PHE A 16 4.03 -3.66 -5.06
N ILE A 17 4.06 -4.09 -6.30
CA ILE A 17 4.82 -5.29 -6.71
C ILE A 17 6.31 -5.08 -6.42
N TYR A 18 6.86 -3.94 -6.81
CA TYR A 18 8.26 -3.61 -6.53
C TYR A 18 8.55 -3.56 -5.03
N ALA A 19 7.72 -2.86 -4.26
CA ALA A 19 7.87 -2.75 -2.81
C ALA A 19 7.78 -4.12 -2.11
N GLY A 20 6.91 -5.00 -2.58
CA GLY A 20 6.78 -6.36 -2.07
C GLY A 20 7.99 -7.23 -2.40
N ILE A 21 8.46 -7.17 -3.63
CA ILE A 21 9.67 -7.90 -4.07
C ILE A 21 10.90 -7.42 -3.29
N GLU A 22 11.04 -6.12 -3.11
CA GLU A 22 12.14 -5.53 -2.34
C GLU A 22 12.20 -6.11 -0.92
N LYS A 23 11.07 -6.16 -0.23
CA LYS A 23 11.00 -6.67 1.15
C LYS A 23 11.15 -8.18 1.27
N LEU A 24 10.71 -8.94 0.28
CA LEU A 24 10.72 -10.41 0.32
C LEU A 24 12.03 -11.02 -0.18
N PHE A 25 12.61 -10.45 -1.21
CA PHE A 25 13.70 -11.10 -1.96
C PHE A 25 15.02 -10.33 -1.94
N LEU A 26 15.01 -9.02 -1.77
CA LEU A 26 16.23 -8.24 -1.72
C LEU A 26 16.80 -8.18 -0.30
N PRO A 27 18.13 -8.30 -0.13
CA PRO A 27 18.76 -8.21 1.18
C PRO A 27 18.62 -6.79 1.73
N TYR A 28 18.25 -6.68 3.01
CA TYR A 28 18.23 -5.42 3.72
C TYR A 28 19.65 -4.95 4.05
N ASN A 29 20.00 -3.75 3.61
CA ASN A 29 21.25 -3.10 3.94
C ASN A 29 20.97 -1.81 4.73
N PRO A 30 21.24 -1.79 6.04
CA PRO A 30 20.97 -0.62 6.89
C PRO A 30 21.68 0.67 6.45
N SER A 31 22.92 0.56 5.97
CA SER A 31 23.69 1.73 5.53
C SER A 31 23.14 2.37 4.27
N VAL A 32 22.73 1.56 3.28
CA VAL A 32 22.07 2.06 2.07
C VAL A 32 20.72 2.67 2.40
N PHE A 33 19.93 2.00 3.23
CA PHE A 33 18.63 2.49 3.66
C PHE A 33 18.72 3.84 4.38
N ARG A 34 19.70 4.02 5.30
CA ARG A 34 19.95 5.30 5.95
C ARG A 34 20.42 6.38 4.99
N ALA A 35 21.19 6.03 3.97
CA ALA A 35 21.64 6.97 2.95
C ALA A 35 20.47 7.45 2.06
N ASP A 36 19.61 6.54 1.66
CA ASP A 36 18.45 6.85 0.80
C ASP A 36 17.38 7.67 1.53
N ALA A 37 17.25 7.49 2.84
CA ALA A 37 16.29 8.18 3.68
C ALA A 37 16.95 9.12 4.70
N SER A 38 18.04 9.78 4.33
CA SER A 38 18.89 10.57 5.25
C SER A 38 18.15 11.69 6.00
N GLU A 39 17.05 12.19 5.46
CA GLU A 39 16.24 13.24 6.09
C GLU A 39 15.12 12.69 7.00
N ALA A 40 14.98 11.36 7.09
CA ALA A 40 14.03 10.76 8.00
C ALA A 40 14.50 10.84 9.45
N HIS A 41 13.55 10.93 10.38
CA HIS A 41 13.83 10.97 11.80
C HIS A 41 14.41 9.62 12.29
N GLU A 42 15.27 9.64 13.29
CA GLU A 42 15.95 8.45 13.84
C GLU A 42 14.95 7.38 14.32
N SER A 43 13.80 7.78 14.83
CA SER A 43 12.74 6.86 15.24
C SER A 43 12.22 5.96 14.10
N PHE A 44 12.28 6.43 12.86
CA PHE A 44 11.90 5.64 11.69
C PHE A 44 12.89 4.49 11.45
N PHE A 45 14.17 4.74 11.54
CA PHE A 45 15.19 3.69 11.39
C PHE A 45 15.11 2.66 12.51
N THR A 46 14.91 3.09 13.75
CA THR A 46 14.74 2.20 14.91
C THR A 46 13.49 1.32 14.73
N PHE A 47 12.39 1.90 14.31
CA PHE A 47 11.14 1.17 14.02
C PHE A 47 11.33 0.16 12.89
N TYR A 48 11.96 0.58 11.79
CA TYR A 48 12.20 -0.28 10.64
C TYR A 48 13.14 -1.44 10.97
N GLU A 49 14.21 -1.19 11.71
CA GLU A 49 15.16 -2.23 12.17
C GLU A 49 14.48 -3.24 13.10
N LEU A 50 13.59 -2.77 13.96
CA LEU A 50 12.78 -3.65 14.83
C LEU A 50 11.87 -4.57 13.99
N LEU A 51 11.17 -4.02 13.03
CA LEU A 51 10.30 -4.80 12.14
C LEU A 51 11.10 -5.79 11.29
N GLN A 52 12.25 -5.37 10.79
CA GLN A 52 13.13 -6.23 10.01
C GLN A 52 13.67 -7.38 10.84
N GLY A 53 14.15 -7.10 12.05
CA GLY A 53 14.66 -8.13 12.97
C GLY A 53 13.61 -9.13 13.42
N ALA A 54 12.37 -8.69 13.58
CA ALA A 54 11.24 -9.56 13.92
C ALA A 54 10.70 -10.38 12.73
N GLY A 55 11.12 -10.06 11.50
CA GLY A 55 10.57 -10.66 10.28
C GLY A 55 9.22 -10.10 9.85
N TYR A 56 8.71 -9.10 10.52
CA TYR A 56 7.39 -8.50 10.22
C TYR A 56 7.35 -7.84 8.84
N LEU A 57 8.48 -7.34 8.35
CA LEU A 57 8.56 -6.75 7.00
C LEU A 57 8.31 -7.77 5.89
N TYR A 58 8.59 -9.05 6.10
CA TYR A 58 8.20 -10.09 5.14
C TYR A 58 6.69 -10.22 5.01
N PHE A 59 5.97 -10.12 6.13
CA PHE A 59 4.51 -10.10 6.13
C PHE A 59 3.96 -8.88 5.37
N VAL A 60 4.48 -7.69 5.65
CA VAL A 60 4.09 -6.46 4.93
C VAL A 60 4.41 -6.59 3.44
N GLY A 61 5.61 -7.05 3.08
CA GLY A 61 6.02 -7.27 1.69
C GLY A 61 5.14 -8.27 0.95
N PHE A 62 4.74 -9.34 1.60
CA PHE A 62 3.80 -10.31 1.03
C PHE A 62 2.45 -9.66 0.68
N PHE A 63 1.88 -8.88 1.59
CA PHE A 63 0.61 -8.20 1.31
C PHE A 63 0.75 -7.10 0.26
N GLN A 64 1.87 -6.39 0.23
CA GLN A 64 2.15 -5.42 -0.83
C GLN A 64 2.21 -6.10 -2.20
N LEU A 65 2.94 -7.21 -2.31
CA LEU A 65 3.03 -7.98 -3.55
C LEU A 65 1.67 -8.54 -3.96
N LEU A 66 0.93 -9.13 -3.02
CA LEU A 66 -0.40 -9.69 -3.27
C LEU A 66 -1.36 -8.61 -3.79
N CYS A 67 -1.44 -7.47 -3.11
CA CYS A 67 -2.30 -6.36 -3.54
C CYS A 67 -1.91 -5.83 -4.93
N GLY A 68 -0.61 -5.69 -5.19
CA GLY A 68 -0.10 -5.27 -6.49
C GLY A 68 -0.49 -6.24 -7.60
N LEU A 69 -0.34 -7.54 -7.38
CA LEU A 69 -0.75 -8.57 -8.34
C LEU A 69 -2.27 -8.58 -8.57
N LEU A 70 -3.06 -8.44 -7.50
CA LEU A 70 -4.52 -8.36 -7.63
C LEU A 70 -4.96 -7.16 -8.47
N LEU A 71 -4.23 -6.04 -8.40
CA LEU A 71 -4.51 -4.87 -9.23
C LEU A 71 -4.25 -5.10 -10.72
N VAL A 72 -3.31 -5.95 -11.09
CA VAL A 72 -3.00 -6.26 -12.50
C VAL A 72 -4.17 -6.95 -13.17
N PHE A 73 -4.82 -7.89 -12.50
CA PHE A 73 -5.88 -8.70 -13.09
C PHE A 73 -7.23 -7.96 -13.11
N LYS A 74 -7.91 -8.02 -14.27
CA LYS A 74 -9.19 -7.34 -14.50
C LYS A 74 -10.31 -7.78 -13.56
N ARG A 75 -10.27 -9.02 -13.07
CA ARG A 75 -11.29 -9.56 -12.16
C ARG A 75 -11.11 -9.21 -10.71
N THR A 76 -9.86 -9.03 -10.28
CA THR A 76 -9.49 -8.90 -8.86
C THR A 76 -9.01 -7.52 -8.45
N TRP A 77 -8.89 -6.57 -9.39
CA TRP A 77 -8.36 -5.24 -9.10
C TRP A 77 -9.17 -4.47 -8.05
N LEU A 78 -10.49 -4.71 -8.00
CA LEU A 78 -11.34 -4.09 -7.00
C LEU A 78 -11.01 -4.60 -5.59
N LEU A 79 -10.82 -5.92 -5.45
CA LEU A 79 -10.38 -6.53 -4.20
C LEU A 79 -9.00 -6.00 -3.77
N GLY A 80 -8.05 -5.97 -4.70
CA GLY A 80 -6.72 -5.40 -4.44
C GLY A 80 -6.78 -3.94 -3.98
N SER A 81 -7.63 -3.12 -4.60
CA SER A 81 -7.83 -1.73 -4.19
C SER A 81 -8.43 -1.60 -2.79
N ILE A 82 -9.39 -2.45 -2.44
CA ILE A 82 -10.00 -2.47 -1.09
C ILE A 82 -8.94 -2.86 -0.03
N MET A 83 -8.14 -3.89 -0.31
CA MET A 83 -7.09 -4.34 0.60
C MET A 83 -5.98 -3.30 0.78
N LEU A 84 -5.71 -2.50 -0.25
CA LEU A 84 -4.72 -1.43 -0.18
C LEU A 84 -5.11 -0.29 0.75
N VAL A 85 -6.39 -0.01 0.96
CA VAL A 85 -6.82 1.11 1.81
C VAL A 85 -6.23 1.03 3.23
N PRO A 86 -6.45 -0.04 4.01
CA PRO A 86 -5.86 -0.13 5.35
C PRO A 86 -4.34 -0.25 5.29
N LEU A 87 -3.78 -0.94 4.32
CA LEU A 87 -2.34 -1.08 4.16
C LEU A 87 -1.67 0.28 3.91
N MET A 88 -2.21 1.06 2.98
CA MET A 88 -1.72 2.42 2.68
C MET A 88 -1.87 3.37 3.86
N LEU A 89 -2.97 3.24 4.60
CA LEU A 89 -3.18 4.06 5.78
C LEU A 89 -2.11 3.77 6.85
N CYS A 90 -1.79 2.49 7.07
CA CYS A 90 -0.72 2.11 7.99
C CYS A 90 0.66 2.63 7.55
N LEU A 91 0.97 2.54 6.25
CA LEU A 91 2.24 3.07 5.70
C LEU A 91 2.31 4.60 5.85
N LEU A 92 1.24 5.30 5.51
CA LEU A 92 1.16 6.75 5.66
C LEU A 92 1.34 7.17 7.13
N MET A 93 0.68 6.48 8.06
CA MET A 93 0.83 6.76 9.50
C MET A 93 2.25 6.46 9.99
N THR A 94 2.89 5.42 9.48
CA THR A 94 4.30 5.13 9.79
C THR A 94 5.20 6.29 9.38
N HIS A 95 5.03 6.82 8.18
CA HIS A 95 5.82 7.96 7.74
C HIS A 95 5.46 9.25 8.49
N LEU A 96 4.20 9.45 8.83
CA LEU A 96 3.74 10.63 9.56
C LEU A 96 4.28 10.68 10.99
N PHE A 97 4.26 9.55 11.70
CA PHE A 97 4.64 9.51 13.11
C PHE A 97 6.13 9.22 13.34
N PHE A 98 6.73 8.36 12.54
CA PHE A 98 8.12 7.91 12.76
C PHE A 98 9.12 8.61 11.84
N SER A 99 8.88 8.61 10.54
CA SER A 99 9.80 9.21 9.56
C SER A 99 9.83 10.73 9.64
N LYS A 100 8.66 11.36 9.73
CA LYS A 100 8.47 12.83 9.66
C LYS A 100 9.08 13.48 8.42
N TYR A 101 9.44 12.69 7.42
CA TYR A 101 10.02 13.16 6.17
C TYR A 101 8.91 13.49 5.17
N VAL A 102 8.81 14.76 4.81
CA VAL A 102 7.68 15.30 4.02
C VAL A 102 7.52 14.63 2.66
N LEU A 103 8.62 14.25 1.99
CA LEU A 103 8.54 13.56 0.69
C LEU A 103 7.88 12.19 0.81
N PHE A 104 8.20 11.41 1.83
CA PHE A 104 7.58 10.10 2.05
C PHE A 104 6.11 10.23 2.38
N ILE A 105 5.77 11.21 3.22
CA ILE A 105 4.37 11.50 3.59
C ILE A 105 3.58 11.92 2.35
N ALA A 106 4.12 12.83 1.54
CA ALA A 106 3.47 13.31 0.33
C ALA A 106 3.30 12.19 -0.71
N PHE A 107 4.29 11.32 -0.87
CA PHE A 107 4.24 10.19 -1.77
C PHE A 107 3.17 9.18 -1.36
N ASP A 108 3.14 8.78 -0.09
CA ASP A 108 2.13 7.86 0.43
C ASP A 108 0.72 8.45 0.39
N ALA A 109 0.57 9.75 0.70
CA ALA A 109 -0.70 10.44 0.60
C ALA A 109 -1.21 10.47 -0.86
N LEU A 110 -0.32 10.70 -1.83
CA LEU A 110 -0.66 10.67 -3.25
C LEU A 110 -1.13 9.28 -3.68
N LEU A 111 -0.39 8.24 -3.31
CA LEU A 111 -0.78 6.85 -3.60
C LEU A 111 -2.12 6.48 -2.96
N PHE A 112 -2.34 6.91 -1.73
CA PHE A 112 -3.61 6.71 -1.03
C PHE A 112 -4.78 7.36 -1.77
N LEU A 113 -4.61 8.61 -2.21
CA LEU A 113 -5.62 9.31 -3.02
C LEU A 113 -5.87 8.61 -4.37
N MET A 114 -4.83 8.08 -5.01
CA MET A 114 -4.97 7.30 -6.23
C MET A 114 -5.82 6.04 -6.01
N VAL A 115 -5.60 5.32 -4.92
CA VAL A 115 -6.41 4.14 -4.57
C VAL A 115 -7.85 4.52 -4.29
N LEU A 116 -8.09 5.60 -3.53
CA LEU A 116 -9.44 6.11 -3.28
C LEU A 116 -10.15 6.54 -4.58
N PHE A 117 -9.40 7.15 -5.51
CA PHE A 117 -9.93 7.47 -6.84
C PHE A 117 -10.36 6.22 -7.59
N LEU A 118 -9.55 5.17 -7.61
CA LEU A 118 -9.91 3.90 -8.24
C LEU A 118 -11.20 3.32 -7.64
N LEU A 119 -11.33 3.33 -6.32
CA LEU A 119 -12.53 2.86 -5.62
C LEU A 119 -13.76 3.71 -5.94
N SER A 120 -13.59 5.01 -6.06
CA SER A 120 -14.69 5.93 -6.40
C SER A 120 -15.33 5.63 -7.76
N ARG A 121 -14.59 5.01 -8.67
CA ARG A 121 -15.08 4.59 -10.00
C ARG A 121 -16.02 3.38 -9.94
N LYS A 122 -16.07 2.67 -8.82
CA LYS A 122 -16.88 1.47 -8.60
C LYS A 122 -17.81 1.58 -7.38
N ARG A 123 -18.36 2.78 -7.17
CA ARG A 123 -19.24 3.06 -6.02
C ARG A 123 -20.45 2.11 -5.93
N LYS A 124 -21.09 1.74 -7.06
CA LYS A 124 -22.26 0.85 -7.07
C LYS A 124 -21.92 -0.57 -6.59
N PRO A 125 -20.91 -1.27 -7.16
CA PRO A 125 -20.51 -2.57 -6.65
C PRO A 125 -20.04 -2.52 -5.19
N LEU A 126 -19.29 -1.49 -4.79
CA LEU A 126 -18.84 -1.31 -3.41
C LEU A 126 -20.01 -1.18 -2.45
N LYS A 127 -20.99 -0.34 -2.79
CA LYS A 127 -22.19 -0.18 -1.97
C LYS A 127 -22.94 -1.51 -1.80
N ASN A 128 -23.05 -2.29 -2.85
CA ASN A 128 -23.70 -3.59 -2.79
C ASN A 128 -22.95 -4.63 -1.95
N ILE A 129 -21.62 -4.55 -1.89
CA ILE A 129 -20.79 -5.44 -1.07
C ILE A 129 -20.88 -5.06 0.40
N PHE A 130 -20.74 -3.77 0.73
CA PHE A 130 -20.67 -3.31 2.11
C PHE A 130 -22.02 -3.08 2.77
N PHE A 131 -23.06 -2.86 1.98
CA PHE A 131 -24.43 -2.57 2.44
C PHE A 131 -25.42 -3.55 1.80
N ALA A 132 -25.02 -4.80 1.58
CA ALA A 132 -25.95 -5.85 1.20
C ALA A 132 -26.99 -5.97 2.32
N GLU A 133 -28.25 -5.67 2.02
CA GLU A 133 -29.34 -6.05 2.92
C GLU A 133 -29.32 -7.56 3.00
N GLU A 134 -28.92 -8.12 4.13
CA GLU A 134 -29.26 -9.48 4.48
C GLU A 134 -30.81 -9.54 4.46
N ARG A 135 -31.36 -10.12 3.41
CA ARG A 135 -32.77 -10.51 3.43
C ARG A 135 -32.85 -11.60 4.47
N GLY A 136 -33.29 -11.16 5.67
CA GLY A 136 -33.18 -11.91 6.89
C GLY A 136 -33.74 -13.31 6.83
N ILE A 137 -33.00 -14.18 7.40
CA ILE A 137 -33.46 -15.48 7.93
C ILE A 137 -33.87 -15.28 9.40
N PHE A 138 -34.51 -14.18 9.71
CA PHE A 138 -35.18 -13.93 10.99
C PHE A 138 -36.47 -13.19 10.77
#